data_b694381e2d629903fed5febce9a6ee0f
#
_entry.id   b694381e2d629903fed5febce9a6ee0f
#
_cell.length_a   1.000
_cell.length_b   1.000
_cell.length_c   1.000
_cell.angle_alpha   90.00
_cell.angle_beta   90.00
_cell.angle_gamma   90.00
#
_symmetry.space_group_name_H-M   'P 1'
#
loop_
_entity.id
_entity.type
_entity.pdbx_description
1 polymer ?
#
loop_
_entity_poly.entity_id
_entity_poly.type
_entity_poly.pdbx_seq_one_letter_code
_entity_poly.pdbx_strand_id
1 'polypeptide(L)'
;MTLSKKEISILIEIVFSIVFASIFLPYFYDNQDNNLILIDDIIGKIIEILIFIVIYFSVAYSLLEFVFNKKETKDERDDMINSKSYKLGYLLYEFSLFIFIGYVCSKFQNKELLNLTGNQELYNGFNLTDVGIIFLILVLLAFISIVKSLYQFYLYRTV
;
A
#
# COMPACT_ATOMS: atom_id res chain seq x y z
N MET A 1 13.56 18.02 21.74
CA MET A 1 14.11 16.97 20.85
C MET A 1 13.77 17.39 19.43
N THR A 2 14.73 17.83 18.64
CA THR A 2 14.51 18.32 17.27
C THR A 2 14.60 17.12 16.32
N LEU A 3 13.58 16.96 15.50
CA LEU A 3 13.54 15.91 14.47
C LEU A 3 14.54 16.26 13.35
N SER A 4 15.28 15.27 12.86
CA SER A 4 16.14 15.41 11.69
C SER A 4 15.30 15.48 10.40
N LYS A 5 15.88 16.02 9.32
CA LYS A 5 15.23 16.05 7.99
C LYS A 5 14.78 14.65 7.55
N LYS A 6 15.60 13.63 7.83
CA LYS A 6 15.32 12.24 7.50
C LYS A 6 14.15 11.65 8.28
N GLU A 7 14.11 11.93 9.59
CA GLU A 7 12.97 11.49 10.42
C GLU A 7 11.66 12.13 9.95
N ILE A 8 11.69 13.41 9.54
CA ILE A 8 10.51 14.08 9.00
C ILE A 8 10.13 13.50 7.64
N SER A 9 11.09 13.17 6.78
CA SER A 9 10.79 12.48 5.51
C SER A 9 10.07 11.14 5.73
N ILE A 10 10.48 10.36 6.73
CA ILE A 10 9.82 9.11 7.09
C ILE A 10 8.41 9.36 7.64
N LEU A 11 8.23 10.39 8.47
CA LEU A 11 6.91 10.76 8.95
C LEU A 11 5.97 11.20 7.83
N ILE A 12 6.48 11.89 6.79
CA ILE A 12 5.72 12.22 5.58
C ILE A 12 5.21 10.94 4.89
N GLU A 13 6.04 9.90 4.77
CA GLU A 13 5.62 8.61 4.19
C GLU A 13 4.55 7.91 5.04
N ILE A 14 4.69 7.94 6.37
CA ILE A 14 3.69 7.36 7.29
C ILE A 14 2.35 8.11 7.16
N VAL A 15 2.39 9.43 7.22
CA VAL A 15 1.20 10.28 7.10
C VAL A 15 0.54 10.07 5.73
N PHE A 16 1.34 10.01 4.65
CA PHE A 16 0.83 9.68 3.33
C PHE A 16 0.03 8.39 3.33
N SER A 17 0.59 7.31 3.88
CA SER A 17 -0.05 6.00 3.88
C SER A 17 -1.37 5.98 4.67
N ILE A 18 -1.43 6.72 5.78
CA ILE A 18 -2.64 6.87 6.59
C ILE A 18 -3.70 7.69 5.84
N VAL A 19 -3.32 8.83 5.27
CA VAL A 19 -4.22 9.70 4.52
C VAL A 19 -4.74 8.99 3.27
N PHE A 20 -3.84 8.31 2.54
CA PHE A 20 -4.20 7.49 1.39
C PHE A 20 -5.24 6.43 1.75
N ALA A 21 -4.99 5.66 2.81
CA ALA A 21 -5.91 4.63 3.28
C ALA A 21 -7.27 5.23 3.67
N SER A 22 -7.29 6.38 4.36
CA SER A 22 -8.52 7.03 4.82
C SER A 22 -9.38 7.60 3.69
N ILE A 23 -8.76 8.05 2.59
CA ILE A 23 -9.47 8.67 1.47
C ILE A 23 -9.94 7.63 0.45
N PHE A 24 -9.06 6.69 0.09
CA PHE A 24 -9.30 5.83 -1.07
C PHE A 24 -9.84 4.44 -0.72
N LEU A 25 -9.44 3.85 0.42
CA LEU A 25 -9.93 2.52 0.77
C LEU A 25 -11.45 2.43 0.98
N PRO A 26 -12.14 3.42 1.58
CA PRO A 26 -13.60 3.35 1.75
C PRO A 26 -14.34 3.21 0.41
N TYR A 27 -13.89 3.92 -0.64
CA TYR A 27 -14.51 3.81 -1.96
C TYR A 27 -14.48 2.36 -2.49
N PHE A 28 -13.33 1.70 -2.42
CA PHE A 28 -13.20 0.31 -2.90
C PHE A 28 -13.89 -0.69 -1.97
N TYR A 29 -13.92 -0.39 -0.66
CA TYR A 29 -14.63 -1.21 0.32
C TYR A 29 -16.14 -1.19 0.09
N ASP A 30 -16.73 -0.02 -0.07
CA ASP A 30 -18.18 0.14 -0.26
C ASP A 30 -18.64 -0.46 -1.60
N ASN A 31 -17.75 -0.55 -2.57
CA ASN A 31 -18.03 -1.03 -3.91
C ASN A 31 -17.52 -2.46 -4.19
N GLN A 32 -16.95 -3.14 -3.20
CA GLN A 32 -16.35 -4.46 -3.40
C GLN A 32 -17.34 -5.54 -3.86
N ASP A 33 -18.62 -5.42 -3.50
CA ASP A 33 -19.68 -6.37 -3.86
C ASP A 33 -20.50 -5.91 -5.07
N ASN A 34 -20.21 -4.75 -5.63
CA ASN A 34 -20.97 -4.16 -6.71
C ASN A 34 -20.43 -4.58 -8.08
N ASN A 35 -21.08 -5.59 -8.68
CA ASN A 35 -20.73 -6.09 -10.02
C ASN A 35 -21.17 -5.15 -11.18
N LEU A 36 -21.82 -4.02 -10.87
CA LEU A 36 -22.35 -3.05 -11.85
C LEU A 36 -21.48 -1.80 -11.99
N ILE A 37 -20.34 -1.73 -11.32
CA ILE A 37 -19.44 -0.58 -11.49
C ILE A 37 -18.90 -0.58 -12.91
N LEU A 38 -19.05 0.57 -13.57
CA LEU A 38 -18.46 0.78 -14.88
C LEU A 38 -16.94 0.81 -14.77
N ILE A 39 -16.26 0.17 -15.71
CA ILE A 39 -14.78 0.17 -15.79
C ILE A 39 -14.24 1.59 -15.80
N ASP A 40 -14.95 2.53 -16.42
CA ASP A 40 -14.56 3.94 -16.49
C ASP A 40 -14.51 4.60 -15.11
N ASP A 41 -15.39 4.24 -14.17
CA ASP A 41 -15.38 4.77 -12.79
C ASP A 41 -14.15 4.26 -12.02
N ILE A 42 -13.78 3.00 -12.22
CA ILE A 42 -12.58 2.41 -11.61
C ILE A 42 -11.32 3.08 -12.16
N ILE A 43 -11.23 3.25 -13.48
CA ILE A 43 -10.10 3.94 -14.15
C ILE A 43 -10.03 5.38 -13.66
N GLY A 44 -11.14 6.09 -13.59
CA GLY A 44 -11.20 7.45 -13.03
C GLY A 44 -10.64 7.53 -11.63
N LYS A 45 -11.00 6.55 -10.76
CA LYS A 45 -10.50 6.50 -9.38
C LYS A 45 -9.00 6.18 -9.29
N ILE A 46 -8.49 5.32 -10.16
CA ILE A 46 -7.05 5.04 -10.25
C ILE A 46 -6.27 6.29 -10.68
N ILE A 47 -6.79 7.05 -11.66
CA ILE A 47 -6.17 8.30 -12.10
C ILE A 47 -6.17 9.32 -10.95
N GLU A 48 -7.26 9.44 -10.19
CA GLU A 48 -7.34 10.30 -9.01
C GLU A 48 -6.27 9.94 -7.97
N ILE A 49 -6.08 8.64 -7.72
CA ILE A 49 -5.01 8.14 -6.84
C ILE A 49 -3.62 8.57 -7.34
N LEU A 50 -3.33 8.39 -8.62
CA LEU A 50 -2.04 8.78 -9.20
C LEU A 50 -1.79 10.27 -9.07
N ILE A 51 -2.78 11.10 -9.36
CA ILE A 51 -2.71 12.56 -9.23
C ILE A 51 -2.46 12.93 -7.75
N PHE A 52 -3.18 12.31 -6.83
CA PHE A 52 -3.01 12.55 -5.40
C PHE A 52 -1.58 12.22 -4.93
N ILE A 53 -1.01 11.09 -5.35
CA ILE A 53 0.37 10.69 -5.03
C ILE A 53 1.36 11.77 -5.48
N VAL A 54 1.25 12.20 -6.74
CA VAL A 54 2.17 13.19 -7.33
C VAL A 54 2.06 14.53 -6.59
N ILE A 55 0.84 15.02 -6.36
CA ILE A 55 0.62 16.29 -5.66
C ILE A 55 1.14 16.22 -4.22
N TYR A 56 0.79 15.16 -3.48
CA TYR A 56 1.17 15.00 -2.08
C TYR A 56 2.70 15.04 -1.92
N PHE A 57 3.42 14.19 -2.66
CA PHE A 57 4.88 14.13 -2.52
C PHE A 57 5.56 15.39 -3.06
N SER A 58 5.07 16.00 -4.13
CA SER A 58 5.62 17.26 -4.63
C SER A 58 5.53 18.37 -3.60
N VAL A 59 4.38 18.52 -2.97
CA VAL A 59 4.16 19.55 -1.93
C VAL A 59 4.96 19.22 -0.69
N ALA A 60 4.91 18.00 -0.18
CA ALA A 60 5.56 17.59 1.05
C ALA A 60 7.08 17.71 0.97
N TYR A 61 7.70 17.26 -0.13
CA TYR A 61 9.16 17.36 -0.29
C TYR A 61 9.60 18.79 -0.60
N SER A 62 8.81 19.59 -1.33
CA SER A 62 9.12 21.02 -1.52
C SER A 62 9.13 21.76 -0.19
N LEU A 63 8.16 21.50 0.68
CA LEU A 63 8.12 22.07 2.03
C LEU A 63 9.30 21.60 2.90
N LEU A 64 9.65 20.30 2.82
CA LEU A 64 10.79 19.75 3.54
C LEU A 64 12.09 20.43 3.12
N GLU A 65 12.33 20.63 1.82
CA GLU A 65 13.52 21.33 1.33
C GLU A 65 13.55 22.81 1.72
N PHE A 66 12.40 23.46 1.69
CA PHE A 66 12.29 24.86 2.12
C PHE A 66 12.65 25.04 3.60
N VAL A 67 12.19 24.14 4.47
CA VAL A 67 12.46 24.20 5.93
C VAL A 67 13.89 23.79 6.25
N PHE A 68 14.42 22.78 5.57
CA PHE A 68 15.78 22.27 5.80
C PHE A 68 16.73 22.69 4.68
N ASN A 69 17.15 23.94 4.70
CA ASN A 69 18.02 24.55 3.67
C ASN A 69 19.47 24.01 3.62
N LYS A 70 19.79 22.94 4.36
CA LYS A 70 21.13 22.31 4.38
C LYS A 70 21.12 21.00 3.61
N LYS A 71 22.07 20.85 2.65
CA LYS A 71 22.42 19.54 2.11
C LYS A 71 22.97 18.67 3.23
N GLU A 72 22.20 17.67 3.64
CA GLU A 72 22.73 16.65 4.54
C GLU A 72 23.74 15.79 3.78
N THR A 73 24.91 15.60 4.37
CA THR A 73 25.88 14.60 3.88
C THR A 73 25.32 13.21 4.14
N LYS A 74 25.35 12.34 3.12
CA LYS A 74 25.01 10.92 3.31
C LYS A 74 26.00 10.31 4.30
N ASP A 75 25.45 9.65 5.32
CA ASP A 75 26.22 8.91 6.31
C ASP A 75 26.06 7.40 6.04
N GLU A 76 27.11 6.61 6.31
CA GLU A 76 27.07 5.14 6.20
C GLU A 76 25.95 4.53 7.05
N ARG A 77 25.67 5.15 8.21
CA ARG A 77 24.54 4.78 9.06
C ARG A 77 23.21 4.86 8.33
N ASP A 78 23.00 5.91 7.53
CA ASP A 78 21.76 6.09 6.78
C ASP A 78 21.57 5.01 5.73
N ASP A 79 22.64 4.67 5.02
CA ASP A 79 22.60 3.61 4.01
C ASP A 79 22.32 2.25 4.65
N MET A 80 22.86 1.99 5.85
CA MET A 80 22.56 0.78 6.61
C MET A 80 21.08 0.73 7.06
N ILE A 81 20.54 1.83 7.58
CA ILE A 81 19.13 1.90 8.02
C ILE A 81 18.19 1.72 6.83
N ASN A 82 18.47 2.42 5.73
CA ASN A 82 17.69 2.31 4.51
C ASN A 82 17.72 0.87 3.98
N SER A 83 18.91 0.26 3.88
CA SER A 83 19.04 -1.13 3.43
C SER A 83 18.23 -2.10 4.27
N LYS A 84 18.28 -1.99 5.61
CA LYS A 84 17.49 -2.84 6.52
C LYS A 84 15.99 -2.64 6.37
N SER A 85 15.53 -1.39 6.26
CA SER A 85 14.10 -1.09 6.11
C SER A 85 13.56 -1.56 4.75
N TYR A 86 14.31 -1.37 3.67
CA TYR A 86 13.94 -1.87 2.35
C TYR A 86 13.92 -3.40 2.29
N LYS A 87 14.88 -4.08 2.95
CA LYS A 87 14.88 -5.54 3.04
C LYS A 87 13.62 -6.07 3.73
N LEU A 88 13.20 -5.42 4.82
CA LEU A 88 11.94 -5.78 5.49
C LEU A 88 10.74 -5.53 4.57
N GLY A 89 10.67 -4.37 3.93
CA GLY A 89 9.59 -4.03 3.00
C GLY A 89 9.51 -5.02 1.83
N TYR A 90 10.65 -5.41 1.27
CA TYR A 90 10.72 -6.39 0.20
C TYR A 90 10.21 -7.78 0.64
N LEU A 91 10.63 -8.24 1.83
CA LEU A 91 10.18 -9.52 2.39
C LEU A 91 8.66 -9.53 2.63
N LEU A 92 8.11 -8.44 3.17
CA LEU A 92 6.66 -8.30 3.35
C LEU A 92 5.92 -8.28 2.02
N TYR A 93 6.50 -7.64 1.00
CA TYR A 93 5.94 -7.61 -0.35
C TYR A 93 5.93 -9.01 -0.99
N GLU A 94 7.03 -9.76 -0.91
CA GLU A 94 7.07 -11.15 -1.37
C GLU A 94 6.01 -12.01 -0.67
N PHE A 95 5.92 -11.90 0.66
CA PHE A 95 4.91 -12.64 1.43
C PHE A 95 3.48 -12.28 1.02
N SER A 96 3.20 -11.00 0.77
CA SER A 96 1.89 -10.54 0.30
C SER A 96 1.54 -11.07 -1.09
N LEU A 97 2.54 -11.20 -1.99
CA LEU A 97 2.35 -11.81 -3.30
C LEU A 97 2.00 -13.30 -3.19
N PHE A 98 2.64 -14.04 -2.28
CA PHE A 98 2.27 -15.45 -2.06
C PHE A 98 0.83 -15.59 -1.56
N ILE A 99 0.39 -14.74 -0.64
CA ILE A 99 -1.01 -14.71 -0.17
C ILE A 99 -1.93 -14.41 -1.35
N PHE A 100 -1.60 -13.43 -2.17
CA PHE A 100 -2.39 -13.04 -3.34
C PHE A 100 -2.48 -14.17 -4.37
N ILE A 101 -1.35 -14.82 -4.69
CA ILE A 101 -1.31 -15.97 -5.60
C ILE A 101 -2.16 -17.13 -5.05
N GLY A 102 -2.00 -17.43 -3.75
CA GLY A 102 -2.81 -18.47 -3.08
C GLY A 102 -4.32 -18.18 -3.19
N TYR A 103 -4.71 -16.92 -3.02
CA TYR A 103 -6.08 -16.48 -3.19
C TYR A 103 -6.57 -16.67 -4.64
N VAL A 104 -5.78 -16.23 -5.63
CA VAL A 104 -6.12 -16.39 -7.05
C VAL A 104 -6.25 -17.88 -7.42
N CYS A 105 -5.32 -18.72 -6.97
CA CYS A 105 -5.39 -20.16 -7.18
C CYS A 105 -6.65 -20.78 -6.57
N SER A 106 -7.03 -20.38 -5.35
CA SER A 106 -8.26 -20.86 -4.72
C SER A 106 -9.52 -20.48 -5.49
N LYS A 107 -9.52 -19.27 -6.09
CA LYS A 107 -10.62 -18.81 -6.96
C LYS A 107 -10.78 -19.69 -8.21
N PHE A 108 -9.69 -20.10 -8.84
CA PHE A 108 -9.72 -21.01 -9.98
C PHE A 108 -10.22 -22.41 -9.58
N GLN A 109 -9.74 -22.97 -8.47
CA GLN A 109 -10.19 -24.26 -7.96
C GLN A 109 -11.69 -24.27 -7.64
N ASN A 110 -12.20 -23.22 -6.98
CA ASN A 110 -13.61 -23.10 -6.65
C ASN A 110 -14.49 -23.01 -7.89
N LYS A 111 -14.03 -22.34 -8.96
CA LYS A 111 -14.75 -22.28 -10.25
C LYS A 111 -14.84 -23.65 -10.93
N GLU A 112 -13.77 -24.43 -10.85
CA GLU A 112 -13.73 -25.79 -11.40
C GLU A 112 -14.64 -26.73 -10.60
N LEU A 113 -14.63 -26.65 -9.27
CA LEU A 113 -15.53 -27.38 -8.39
C LEU A 113 -17.00 -27.04 -8.61
N LEU A 114 -17.33 -25.76 -8.86
CA LEU A 114 -18.68 -25.32 -9.20
C LEU A 114 -19.15 -26.00 -10.52
N ASN A 115 -18.29 -26.03 -11.53
CA ASN A 115 -18.60 -26.67 -12.81
C ASN A 115 -18.83 -28.18 -12.66
N LEU A 116 -18.16 -28.83 -11.70
CA LEU A 116 -18.26 -30.26 -11.46
C LEU A 116 -19.44 -30.64 -10.54
N THR A 117 -19.72 -29.82 -9.52
CA THR A 117 -20.68 -30.14 -8.46
C THR A 117 -22.02 -29.41 -8.57
N GLY A 118 -22.06 -28.28 -9.29
CA GLY A 118 -23.22 -27.39 -9.38
C GLY A 118 -23.54 -26.64 -8.06
N ASN A 119 -22.68 -26.74 -7.05
CA ASN A 119 -22.96 -26.21 -5.71
C ASN A 119 -22.55 -24.75 -5.58
N GLN A 120 -23.51 -23.83 -5.78
CA GLN A 120 -23.28 -22.37 -5.72
C GLN A 120 -22.89 -21.84 -4.34
N GLU A 121 -23.26 -22.50 -3.25
CA GLU A 121 -22.97 -22.04 -1.90
C GLU A 121 -21.45 -22.06 -1.58
N LEU A 122 -20.74 -23.09 -2.07
CA LEU A 122 -19.28 -23.19 -1.93
C LEU A 122 -18.55 -22.11 -2.75
N TYR A 123 -19.12 -21.67 -3.86
CA TYR A 123 -18.55 -20.66 -4.72
C TYR A 123 -18.70 -19.23 -4.15
N ASN A 124 -19.84 -18.94 -3.51
CA ASN A 124 -20.13 -17.59 -2.99
C ASN A 124 -19.30 -17.21 -1.76
N GLY A 125 -18.76 -18.18 -1.03
CA GLY A 125 -18.00 -17.92 0.21
C GLY A 125 -16.63 -17.25 0.03
N PHE A 126 -16.06 -17.25 -1.19
CA PHE A 126 -14.70 -16.78 -1.46
C PHE A 126 -14.54 -15.92 -2.73
N ASN A 127 -15.62 -15.38 -3.27
CA ASN A 127 -15.55 -14.56 -4.49
C ASN A 127 -15.42 -13.08 -4.16
N LEU A 128 -14.19 -12.59 -4.13
CA LEU A 128 -13.98 -11.16 -4.30
C LEU A 128 -14.26 -10.77 -5.77
N THR A 129 -14.99 -9.70 -5.97
CA THR A 129 -15.15 -9.05 -7.26
C THR A 129 -13.82 -8.48 -7.74
N ASP A 130 -13.73 -8.02 -8.97
CA ASP A 130 -12.52 -7.37 -9.47
C ASP A 130 -12.17 -6.12 -8.63
N VAL A 131 -13.18 -5.39 -8.15
CA VAL A 131 -13.03 -4.25 -7.23
C VAL A 131 -12.48 -4.70 -5.87
N GLY A 132 -12.98 -5.83 -5.33
CA GLY A 132 -12.48 -6.42 -4.09
C GLY A 132 -11.01 -6.86 -4.19
N ILE A 133 -10.56 -7.32 -5.37
CA ILE A 133 -9.14 -7.61 -5.62
C ILE A 133 -8.30 -6.33 -5.56
N ILE A 134 -8.75 -5.25 -6.20
CA ILE A 134 -8.06 -3.95 -6.16
C ILE A 134 -8.01 -3.44 -4.72
N PHE A 135 -9.12 -3.50 -3.99
CA PHE A 135 -9.17 -3.14 -2.57
C PHE A 135 -8.12 -3.90 -1.75
N LEU A 136 -8.04 -5.23 -1.90
CA LEU A 136 -7.07 -6.05 -1.18
C LEU A 136 -5.62 -5.63 -1.49
N ILE A 137 -5.30 -5.41 -2.76
CA ILE A 137 -3.97 -4.95 -3.17
C ILE A 137 -3.63 -3.60 -2.54
N LEU A 138 -4.55 -2.64 -2.56
CA LEU A 138 -4.33 -1.31 -1.97
C LEU A 138 -4.14 -1.37 -0.46
N VAL A 139 -4.90 -2.21 0.24
CA VAL A 139 -4.74 -2.45 1.69
C VAL A 139 -3.35 -3.04 1.98
N LEU A 140 -2.92 -4.05 1.24
CA LEU A 140 -1.60 -4.66 1.42
C LEU A 140 -0.47 -3.64 1.16
N LEU A 141 -0.56 -2.85 0.10
CA LEU A 141 0.43 -1.82 -0.21
C LEU A 141 0.51 -0.75 0.89
N ALA A 142 -0.64 -0.26 1.37
CA ALA A 142 -0.68 0.72 2.47
C ALA A 142 -0.08 0.14 3.75
N PHE A 143 -0.43 -1.11 4.09
CA PHE A 143 0.10 -1.81 5.27
C PHE A 143 1.63 -1.97 5.20
N ILE A 144 2.16 -2.46 4.07
CA ILE A 144 3.61 -2.66 3.88
C ILE A 144 4.35 -1.33 3.98
N SER A 145 3.81 -0.27 3.37
CA SER A 145 4.39 1.07 3.44
C SER A 145 4.47 1.58 4.88
N ILE A 146 3.40 1.44 5.66
CA ILE A 146 3.36 1.84 7.08
C ILE A 146 4.39 1.05 7.89
N VAL A 147 4.40 -0.28 7.77
CA VAL A 147 5.31 -1.15 8.54
C VAL A 147 6.77 -0.85 8.21
N LYS A 148 7.12 -0.71 6.91
CA LYS A 148 8.46 -0.34 6.46
C LYS A 148 8.89 1.00 7.07
N SER A 149 8.04 2.02 6.97
CA SER A 149 8.38 3.38 7.43
C SER A 149 8.43 3.46 8.96
N LEU A 150 7.58 2.76 9.69
CA LEU A 150 7.66 2.64 11.15
C LEU A 150 8.96 1.95 11.59
N TYR A 151 9.34 0.85 10.92
CA TYR A 151 10.59 0.16 11.22
C TYR A 151 11.80 1.03 10.92
N GLN A 152 11.79 1.77 9.82
CA GLN A 152 12.83 2.74 9.49
C GLN A 152 12.94 3.83 10.54
N PHE A 153 11.82 4.39 10.98
CA PHE A 153 11.77 5.39 12.06
C PHE A 153 12.33 4.83 13.38
N TYR A 154 11.96 3.60 13.72
CA TYR A 154 12.50 2.91 14.90
C TYR A 154 14.02 2.77 14.83
N LEU A 155 14.57 2.36 13.69
CA LEU A 155 16.02 2.23 13.51
C LEU A 155 16.75 3.58 13.68
N TYR A 156 16.17 4.69 13.18
CA TYR A 156 16.76 6.02 13.39
C TYR A 156 16.82 6.43 14.86
N ARG A 157 15.94 5.88 15.70
CA ARG A 157 15.89 6.17 17.13
C ARG A 157 16.77 5.25 17.99
N THR A 158 17.07 4.06 17.53
CA THR A 158 17.71 3.01 18.34
C THR A 158 19.15 2.69 17.94
N VAL A 159 19.54 2.98 16.72
CA VAL A 159 20.90 2.75 16.18
C VAL A 159 21.63 4.07 16.06
#